data_0709b6522b28158b590f42a49db6928c
#
_entry.id   0709b6522b28158b590f42a49db6928c
#
_cell.length_a   1.000
_cell.length_b   1.000
_cell.length_c   1.000
_cell.angle_alpha   90.00
_cell.angle_beta   90.00
_cell.angle_gamma   90.00
#
_symmetry.space_group_name_H-M   'P 1'
#
loop_
_entity.id
_entity.type
_entity.pdbx_description
1 polymer ?
#
loop_
_entity_poly.entity_id
_entity_poly.type
_entity_poly.pdbx_seq_one_letter_code
_entity_poly.pdbx_strand_id
1 'polypeptide(L)'
;MSRHVAWDRGGEARVVSLRDDAIALVSSVPSPPGSRLEGTLAGEPPARLRIKVHACKRRADASFDLEGRTLDMTREVRDRVTKLAATDG
;
A
#
# COMPACT_ATOMS: atom_id res chain seq x y z
N MET A 1 5.34 10.63 10.95
CA MET A 1 4.44 9.75 10.21
C MET A 1 5.24 8.72 9.44
N SER A 2 4.94 7.45 9.62
CA SER A 2 5.68 6.37 8.96
C SER A 2 5.25 6.21 7.51
N ARG A 3 6.22 6.16 6.62
CA ARG A 3 5.96 5.91 5.21
C ARG A 3 6.40 4.50 4.87
N HIS A 4 5.48 3.66 4.46
CA HIS A 4 5.77 2.28 4.11
C HIS A 4 5.98 2.10 2.61
N VAL A 5 5.32 2.91 1.79
CA VAL A 5 5.36 2.79 0.34
C VAL A 5 5.57 4.16 -0.28
N ALA A 6 6.47 4.23 -1.26
CA ALA A 6 6.62 5.43 -2.09
C ALA A 6 6.07 5.08 -3.47
N TRP A 7 5.01 5.77 -3.90
CA TRP A 7 4.39 5.51 -5.19
C TRP A 7 5.26 6.02 -6.34
N ASP A 8 5.33 5.28 -7.41
CA ASP A 8 6.12 5.67 -8.59
C ASP A 8 5.68 7.00 -9.18
N ARG A 9 4.38 7.27 -9.13
CA ARG A 9 3.80 8.50 -9.67
C ARG A 9 3.87 9.68 -8.72
N GLY A 10 4.42 9.48 -7.55
CA GLY A 10 4.47 10.47 -6.49
C GLY A 10 3.45 10.18 -5.41
N GLY A 11 3.75 10.64 -4.22
CA GLY A 11 2.95 10.34 -3.04
C GLY A 11 3.45 9.11 -2.32
N GLU A 12 2.81 8.83 -1.20
CA GLU A 12 3.24 7.77 -0.31
C GLU A 12 2.06 7.13 0.40
N ALA A 13 2.29 5.99 1.00
CA ALA A 13 1.23 5.27 1.70
C ALA A 13 1.76 4.51 2.91
N ARG A 14 0.85 4.20 3.81
CA ARG A 14 1.08 3.38 4.98
C ARG A 14 0.21 2.14 4.88
N VAL A 15 0.80 0.98 5.09
CA VAL A 15 0.04 -0.28 5.08
C VAL A 15 -0.73 -0.42 6.38
N VAL A 16 -2.02 -0.66 6.29
CA VAL A 16 -2.89 -0.89 7.45
C VAL A 16 -3.05 -2.37 7.73
N SER A 17 -3.34 -3.15 6.71
CA SER A 17 -3.54 -4.59 6.88
C SER A 17 -3.32 -5.34 5.57
N LEU A 18 -3.03 -6.63 5.72
CA LEU A 18 -2.95 -7.56 4.60
C LEU A 18 -3.57 -8.87 5.03
N ARG A 19 -4.57 -9.33 4.28
CA ARG A 19 -5.19 -10.65 4.46
C ARG A 19 -5.19 -11.35 3.13
N ASP A 20 -4.46 -12.44 3.03
CA ASP A 20 -4.25 -13.11 1.75
C ASP A 20 -3.78 -12.11 0.70
N ASP A 21 -4.58 -11.81 -0.31
CA ASP A 21 -4.24 -10.82 -1.33
C ASP A 21 -4.87 -9.44 -1.06
N ALA A 22 -5.77 -9.34 -0.10
CA ALA A 22 -6.48 -8.10 0.18
C ALA A 22 -5.61 -7.18 1.02
N ILE A 23 -5.33 -6.00 0.50
CA ILE A 23 -4.48 -5.01 1.17
C ILE A 23 -5.27 -3.74 1.42
N ALA A 24 -5.07 -3.15 2.60
CA ALA A 24 -5.63 -1.85 2.96
C ALA A 24 -4.49 -0.89 3.27
N LEU A 25 -4.58 0.30 2.72
CA LEU A 25 -3.54 1.33 2.86
C LEU A 25 -4.18 2.69 3.14
N VAL A 26 -3.40 3.56 3.77
CA VAL A 26 -3.73 4.98 3.83
C VAL A 26 -2.73 5.69 2.93
N SER A 27 -3.22 6.37 1.90
CA SER A 27 -2.40 6.99 0.87
C SER A 27 -2.52 8.50 0.90
N SER A 28 -1.44 9.19 0.56
CA SER A 28 -1.46 10.65 0.43
C SER A 28 -2.11 11.11 -0.88
N VAL A 29 -2.29 10.19 -1.84
CA VAL A 29 -2.88 10.50 -3.13
C VAL A 29 -4.02 9.54 -3.43
N PRO A 30 -5.05 10.00 -4.15
CA PRO A 30 -6.16 9.13 -4.53
C PRO A 30 -5.79 8.22 -5.70
N SER A 31 -6.56 7.16 -5.86
CA SER A 31 -6.45 6.29 -7.02
C SER A 31 -7.83 5.71 -7.30
N PRO A 32 -8.38 5.89 -8.50
CA PRO A 32 -9.74 5.42 -8.77
C PRO A 32 -9.83 3.90 -8.78
N PRO A 33 -11.00 3.35 -8.39
CA PRO A 33 -11.22 1.90 -8.49
C PRO A 33 -10.95 1.40 -9.90
N GLY A 34 -10.31 0.25 -9.99
CA GLY A 34 -9.90 -0.35 -11.26
C GLY A 34 -8.50 0.04 -11.71
N SER A 35 -7.90 1.06 -11.11
CA SER A 35 -6.55 1.48 -11.46
C SER A 35 -5.51 0.58 -10.80
N ARG A 36 -4.29 0.64 -11.32
CA ARG A 36 -3.15 -0.05 -10.75
C ARG A 36 -2.17 0.95 -10.18
N LEU A 37 -1.64 0.63 -9.01
CA LEU A 37 -0.59 1.42 -8.36
C LEU A 37 0.66 0.56 -8.19
N GLU A 38 1.80 1.19 -8.42
CA GLU A 38 3.08 0.55 -8.18
C GLU A 38 3.95 1.47 -7.34
N GLY A 39 4.71 0.88 -6.46
CA GLY A 39 5.57 1.64 -5.59
C GLY A 39 6.69 0.81 -5.01
N THR A 40 7.52 1.47 -4.22
CA THR A 40 8.65 0.84 -3.54
C THR A 40 8.36 0.75 -2.06
N LEU A 41 8.48 -0.46 -1.51
CA LEU A 41 8.33 -0.70 -0.07
C LEU A 41 9.58 -0.25 0.66
N ALA A 42 9.36 0.35 1.83
CA ALA A 42 10.47 0.72 2.72
C ALA A 42 11.21 -0.52 3.20
N GLY A 43 12.52 -0.38 3.45
CA GLY A 43 13.37 -1.45 3.96
C GLY A 43 14.56 -1.72 3.07
N GLU A 44 15.41 -2.64 3.51
CA GLU A 44 16.63 -3.02 2.83
C GLU A 44 16.64 -4.53 2.55
N PRO A 45 16.79 -4.94 1.29
CA PRO A 45 16.77 -4.10 0.09
C PRO A 45 15.37 -3.60 -0.24
N PRO A 46 15.24 -2.53 -1.05
CA PRO A 46 13.91 -2.06 -1.45
C PRO A 46 13.17 -3.15 -2.23
N ALA A 47 11.87 -3.23 -2.03
CA ALA A 47 11.04 -4.21 -2.72
C ALA A 47 9.91 -3.50 -3.47
N ARG A 48 9.39 -4.13 -4.51
CA ARG A 48 8.34 -3.56 -5.32
C ARG A 48 6.97 -4.04 -4.86
N LEU A 49 6.02 -3.12 -4.78
CA LEU A 49 4.63 -3.44 -4.48
C LEU A 49 3.77 -3.04 -5.67
N ARG A 50 2.90 -3.95 -6.09
CA ARG A 50 1.93 -3.71 -7.16
C ARG A 50 0.57 -4.07 -6.65
N ILE A 51 -0.40 -3.19 -6.82
CA ILE A 51 -1.77 -3.44 -6.39
C ILE A 51 -2.77 -3.00 -7.46
N LYS A 52 -3.94 -3.62 -7.43
CA LYS A 52 -5.10 -3.15 -8.18
C LYS A 52 -6.08 -2.57 -7.18
N VAL A 53 -6.44 -1.31 -7.36
CA VAL A 53 -7.33 -0.60 -6.44
C VAL A 53 -8.77 -1.03 -6.70
N HIS A 54 -9.48 -1.43 -5.64
CA HIS A 54 -10.90 -1.77 -5.72
C HIS A 54 -11.78 -0.68 -5.13
N ALA A 55 -11.29 0.05 -4.14
CA ALA A 55 -12.04 1.11 -3.49
C ALA A 55 -11.09 2.22 -3.06
N CYS A 56 -11.57 3.45 -3.11
CA CYS A 56 -10.84 4.63 -2.66
C CYS A 56 -11.82 5.54 -1.94
N LYS A 57 -11.53 5.89 -0.70
CA LYS A 57 -12.38 6.75 0.09
C LYS A 57 -11.57 7.86 0.71
N ARG A 58 -12.03 9.10 0.56
CA ARG A 58 -11.37 10.26 1.15
C ARG A 58 -11.57 10.28 2.66
N ARG A 59 -10.50 10.53 3.39
CA ARG A 59 -10.52 10.68 4.84
C ARG A 59 -10.66 12.15 5.23
N ALA A 60 -11.03 12.38 6.47
CA ALA A 60 -11.19 13.73 7.00
C ALA A 60 -9.90 14.56 6.99
N ASP A 61 -8.74 13.88 7.08
CA ASP A 61 -7.43 14.53 7.10
C ASP A 61 -6.83 14.73 5.70
N ALA A 62 -7.64 14.63 4.66
CA ALA A 62 -7.24 14.79 3.27
C ALA A 62 -6.35 13.66 2.73
N SER A 63 -6.21 12.57 3.48
CA SER A 63 -5.62 11.34 2.95
C SER A 63 -6.72 10.43 2.41
N PHE A 64 -6.34 9.25 1.90
CA PHE A 64 -7.29 8.35 1.25
C PHE A 64 -7.12 6.92 1.77
N ASP A 65 -8.26 6.29 2.10
CA ASP A 65 -8.28 4.86 2.38
C ASP A 65 -8.35 4.14 1.04
N LEU A 66 -7.35 3.32 0.77
CA LEU A 66 -7.31 2.48 -0.42
C LEU A 66 -7.48 1.03 -0.01
N GLU A 67 -8.35 0.33 -0.72
CA GLU A 67 -8.48 -1.11 -0.61
C GLU A 67 -8.23 -1.71 -1.97
N GLY A 68 -7.50 -2.79 -2.00
CA GLY A 68 -7.16 -3.40 -3.27
C GLY A 68 -6.64 -4.81 -3.12
N ARG A 69 -6.09 -5.29 -4.21
CA ARG A 69 -5.55 -6.63 -4.31
C ARG A 69 -4.09 -6.55 -4.73
N THR A 70 -3.25 -7.30 -4.05
CA THR A 70 -1.83 -7.39 -4.43
C THR A 70 -1.67 -8.18 -5.71
N LEU A 71 -0.73 -7.76 -6.55
CA LEU A 71 -0.42 -8.40 -7.82
C LEU A 71 1.02 -8.92 -7.77
N ASP A 72 1.21 -10.15 -8.27
CA ASP A 72 2.55 -10.75 -8.39
C ASP A 72 3.37 -10.70 -7.10
N MET A 73 2.70 -10.91 -5.97
CA MET A 73 3.35 -10.82 -4.66
C MET A 73 4.18 -12.06 -4.37
N THR A 74 5.48 -11.86 -4.15
CA THR A 74 6.37 -12.92 -3.70
C THR A 74 6.23 -13.10 -2.19
N ARG A 75 6.75 -14.23 -1.68
CA ARG A 75 6.77 -14.47 -0.24
C ARG A 75 7.55 -13.37 0.50
N GLU A 76 8.67 -12.92 -0.06
CA GLU A 76 9.47 -11.88 0.55
C GLU A 76 8.71 -10.55 0.67
N VAL A 77 7.99 -10.18 -0.38
CA VAL A 77 7.19 -8.96 -0.37
C VAL A 77 6.05 -9.10 0.63
N ARG A 78 5.38 -10.25 0.66
CA ARG A 78 4.31 -10.52 1.62
C ARG A 78 4.80 -10.39 3.07
N ASP A 79 5.94 -10.98 3.37
CA ASP A 79 6.51 -10.91 4.72
C ASP A 79 6.82 -9.46 5.10
N ARG A 80 7.36 -8.69 4.17
CA ARG A 80 7.67 -7.29 4.42
C ARG A 80 6.41 -6.46 4.65
N VAL A 81 5.39 -6.63 3.82
CA VAL A 81 4.12 -5.92 3.95
C VAL A 81 3.48 -6.25 5.30
N THR A 82 3.49 -7.51 5.68
CA THR A 82 2.95 -7.95 6.97
C THR A 82 3.67 -7.29 8.14
N LYS A 83 4.99 -7.23 8.09
CA LYS A 83 5.78 -6.57 9.13
C LYS A 83 5.51 -5.08 9.22
N LEU A 84 5.40 -4.41 8.07
CA LEU A 84 5.11 -2.98 8.04
C LEU A 84 3.73 -2.69 8.64
N ALA A 85 2.74 -3.50 8.33
CA ALA A 85 1.41 -3.35 8.90
C ALA A 85 1.43 -3.53 10.42
N ALA A 86 2.23 -4.47 10.92
CA ALA A 86 2.33 -4.76 12.34
C ALA A 86 3.08 -3.68 13.13
N THR A 87 4.08 -3.03 12.52
CA THR A 87 4.91 -2.03 13.22
C THR A 87 4.22 -0.70 13.40
N ASP A 88 3.12 -0.49 12.74
CA ASP A 88 2.42 0.78 12.79
C ASP A 88 1.23 0.74 13.73
N GLY A 89 1.41 0.06 14.79
CA GLY A 89 0.40 -0.09 15.82
C GLY A 89 0.07 1.18 16.56
#